data_b4ac0103bb27ab42e581096b6aad6343
#
_entry.id   b4ac0103bb27ab42e581096b6aad6343
#
_cell.length_a   1.000
_cell.length_b   1.000
_cell.length_c   1.000
_cell.angle_alpha   90.00
_cell.angle_beta   90.00
_cell.angle_gamma   90.00
#
_symmetry.space_group_name_H-M   'P 1'
#
loop_
_entity.id
_entity.type
_entity.pdbx_description
1 polymer ?
#
loop_
_entity_poly.entity_id
_entity_poly.type
_entity_poly.pdbx_seq_one_letter_code
_entity_poly.pdbx_strand_id
1 'polypeptide(L)'
;MQMLGVDIGGSGIKGCLVDTATGELIGERHRLVTPQPATPAAVAHTLKALVEHFDWKGPVGCGFPATIHNGIAKSAANIDKSWIETDVAHLFGDVTGQPCHVLNDADAAGLAEMRYGNGRDRQGVIILITVGTGIGTAVFVNGQLLPNTELGHLMLEGMVAEHYCSDAVRKREDLSWGRWGKRFNKYLARLEFLFSPDLFILGGGSAAKLDKFIDKIETRAPLVAAANLNQAGIIGAALHATELTAARQSA
;
A
#
# COMPACT_ATOMS: atom_id res chain seq x y z
N MET A 1 -12.77 17.46 1.71
CA MET A 1 -12.41 17.75 0.30
C MET A 1 -12.48 16.45 -0.48
N GLN A 2 -13.05 16.49 -1.72
CA GLN A 2 -13.10 15.28 -2.55
C GLN A 2 -11.80 15.12 -3.36
N MET A 3 -11.33 13.89 -3.51
CA MET A 3 -10.13 13.54 -4.26
C MET A 3 -10.28 12.16 -4.89
N LEU A 4 -9.84 11.98 -6.14
CA LEU A 4 -9.77 10.65 -6.74
C LEU A 4 -8.53 9.92 -6.24
N GLY A 5 -8.75 8.81 -5.55
CA GLY A 5 -7.70 7.87 -5.15
C GLY A 5 -7.70 6.63 -6.04
N VAL A 6 -6.53 6.17 -6.39
CA VAL A 6 -6.33 4.97 -7.23
C VAL A 6 -5.30 4.05 -6.58
N ASP A 7 -5.62 2.77 -6.52
CA ASP A 7 -4.74 1.68 -6.08
C ASP A 7 -4.38 0.81 -7.30
N ILE A 8 -3.12 0.86 -7.72
CA ILE A 8 -2.59 0.13 -8.88
C ILE A 8 -1.96 -1.16 -8.39
N GLY A 9 -2.66 -2.26 -8.56
CA GLY A 9 -2.16 -3.58 -8.18
C GLY A 9 -1.88 -4.48 -9.39
N GLY A 10 -1.13 -5.55 -9.17
CA GLY A 10 -0.74 -6.50 -10.24
C GLY A 10 -1.90 -7.24 -10.91
N SER A 11 -3.09 -7.31 -10.28
CA SER A 11 -4.29 -7.98 -10.83
C SER A 11 -5.46 -7.04 -11.11
N GLY A 12 -5.40 -5.79 -10.68
CA GLY A 12 -6.47 -4.82 -10.88
C GLY A 12 -6.09 -3.42 -10.43
N ILE A 13 -6.55 -2.45 -11.18
CA ILE A 13 -6.46 -1.02 -10.91
C ILE A 13 -7.83 -0.59 -10.40
N LYS A 14 -7.87 -0.05 -9.19
CA LYS A 14 -9.11 0.30 -8.49
C LYS A 14 -9.09 1.77 -8.13
N GLY A 15 -10.21 2.44 -8.29
CA GLY A 15 -10.34 3.83 -7.89
C GLY A 15 -11.69 4.13 -7.27
N CYS A 16 -11.72 5.22 -6.51
CA CYS A 16 -12.93 5.80 -5.96
C CYS A 16 -12.68 7.27 -5.60
N LEU A 17 -13.74 8.06 -5.61
CA LEU A 17 -13.72 9.35 -4.96
C LEU A 17 -13.70 9.17 -3.45
N VAL A 18 -12.89 9.97 -2.76
CA VAL A 18 -12.70 9.92 -1.31
C VAL A 18 -13.00 11.29 -0.72
N ASP A 19 -13.78 11.35 0.34
CA ASP A 19 -13.80 12.54 1.19
C ASP A 19 -12.57 12.48 2.12
N THR A 20 -11.59 13.30 1.82
CA THR A 20 -10.32 13.33 2.58
C THR A 20 -10.42 14.04 3.94
N ALA A 21 -11.62 14.49 4.36
CA ALA A 21 -11.85 14.92 5.74
C ALA A 21 -12.20 13.72 6.64
N THR A 22 -12.95 12.74 6.11
CA THR A 22 -13.47 11.59 6.86
C THR A 22 -12.80 10.26 6.51
N GLY A 23 -12.18 10.15 5.30
CA GLY A 23 -11.66 8.90 4.74
C GLY A 23 -12.75 8.02 4.10
N GLU A 24 -13.99 8.50 3.99
CA GLU A 24 -15.09 7.75 3.42
C GLU A 24 -15.03 7.76 1.89
N LEU A 25 -15.38 6.62 1.28
CA LEU A 25 -15.56 6.53 -0.17
C LEU A 25 -16.88 7.18 -0.58
N ILE A 26 -16.84 7.94 -1.67
CA ILE A 26 -18.00 8.60 -2.24
C ILE A 26 -18.45 7.80 -3.47
N GLY A 27 -19.56 7.11 -3.35
CA GLY A 27 -20.09 6.22 -4.39
C GLY A 27 -19.42 4.85 -4.43
N GLU A 28 -19.51 4.19 -5.58
CA GLU A 28 -18.98 2.84 -5.75
C GLU A 28 -17.54 2.83 -6.26
N ARG A 29 -16.76 1.91 -5.71
CA ARG A 29 -15.41 1.63 -6.18
C ARG A 29 -15.44 0.98 -7.56
N HIS A 30 -14.78 1.59 -8.53
CA HIS A 30 -14.59 0.99 -9.84
C HIS A 30 -13.27 0.20 -9.93
N ARG A 31 -13.31 -0.95 -10.63
CA ARG A 31 -12.13 -1.81 -10.83
C ARG A 31 -11.99 -2.18 -12.29
N LEU A 32 -10.80 -1.92 -12.84
CA LEU A 32 -10.36 -2.42 -14.13
C LEU A 32 -9.30 -3.52 -13.94
N VAL A 33 -9.22 -4.45 -14.87
CA VAL A 33 -8.17 -5.49 -14.84
C VAL A 33 -6.84 -4.85 -15.22
N THR A 34 -5.79 -5.16 -14.46
CA THR A 34 -4.43 -4.74 -14.83
C THR A 34 -4.03 -5.44 -16.14
N PRO A 35 -3.62 -4.68 -17.17
CA PRO A 35 -3.21 -5.26 -18.45
C PRO A 35 -1.99 -6.19 -18.28
N GLN A 36 -1.91 -7.19 -19.13
CA GLN A 36 -0.76 -8.09 -19.17
C GLN A 36 -0.17 -8.13 -20.59
N PRO A 37 1.11 -7.79 -20.75
CA PRO A 37 2.06 -7.32 -19.72
C PRO A 37 1.68 -5.94 -19.15
N ALA A 38 1.98 -5.72 -17.87
CA ALA A 38 1.68 -4.48 -17.15
C ALA A 38 2.73 -3.39 -17.44
N THR A 39 2.89 -3.05 -18.73
CA THR A 39 3.85 -2.03 -19.20
C THR A 39 3.40 -0.62 -18.83
N PRO A 40 4.31 0.37 -18.78
CA PRO A 40 3.97 1.77 -18.50
C PRO A 40 2.82 2.30 -19.36
N ALA A 41 2.89 2.12 -20.68
CA ALA A 41 1.85 2.60 -21.58
C ALA A 41 0.50 1.93 -21.33
N ALA A 42 0.46 0.61 -21.15
CA ALA A 42 -0.77 -0.14 -20.96
C ALA A 42 -1.48 0.24 -19.64
N VAL A 43 -0.72 0.36 -18.55
CA VAL A 43 -1.24 0.77 -17.24
C VAL A 43 -1.71 2.22 -17.27
N ALA A 44 -0.95 3.15 -17.89
CA ALA A 44 -1.36 4.55 -18.03
C ALA A 44 -2.67 4.70 -18.79
N HIS A 45 -2.89 3.95 -19.87
CA HIS A 45 -4.16 3.94 -20.59
C HIS A 45 -5.31 3.39 -19.74
N THR A 46 -5.05 2.36 -18.94
CA THR A 46 -6.06 1.84 -18.01
C THR A 46 -6.41 2.85 -16.92
N LEU A 47 -5.40 3.58 -16.40
CA LEU A 47 -5.63 4.68 -15.46
C LEU A 47 -6.48 5.78 -16.09
N LYS A 48 -6.20 6.16 -17.36
CA LYS A 48 -7.01 7.14 -18.08
C LYS A 48 -8.47 6.72 -18.15
N ALA A 49 -8.76 5.47 -18.55
CA ALA A 49 -10.12 4.95 -18.58
C ALA A 49 -10.82 5.01 -17.21
N LEU A 50 -10.06 4.79 -16.12
CA LEU A 50 -10.58 4.92 -14.77
C LEU A 50 -10.92 6.38 -14.42
N VAL A 51 -10.05 7.33 -14.75
CA VAL A 51 -10.27 8.78 -14.52
C VAL A 51 -11.49 9.27 -15.31
N GLU A 52 -11.61 8.84 -16.57
CA GLU A 52 -12.77 9.15 -17.43
C GLU A 52 -14.07 8.54 -16.89
N HIS A 53 -14.05 7.33 -16.32
CA HIS A 53 -15.21 6.71 -15.69
C HIS A 53 -15.81 7.57 -14.57
N PHE A 54 -14.97 8.27 -13.80
CA PHE A 54 -15.41 9.17 -12.73
C PHE A 54 -15.69 10.60 -13.22
N ASP A 55 -15.54 10.90 -14.51
CA ASP A 55 -15.54 12.28 -15.07
C ASP A 55 -14.71 13.26 -14.20
N TRP A 56 -13.58 12.75 -13.67
CA TRP A 56 -12.81 13.48 -12.69
C TRP A 56 -11.90 14.53 -13.37
N LYS A 57 -11.97 15.76 -12.83
CA LYS A 57 -11.15 16.89 -13.26
C LYS A 57 -10.46 17.48 -12.04
N GLY A 58 -9.18 17.17 -11.89
CA GLY A 58 -8.38 17.59 -10.75
C GLY A 58 -7.27 16.59 -10.42
N PRO A 59 -6.47 16.84 -9.39
CA PRO A 59 -5.38 15.95 -9.01
C PRO A 59 -5.85 14.53 -8.72
N VAL A 60 -5.00 13.55 -9.06
CA VAL A 60 -5.24 12.11 -8.83
C VAL A 60 -4.14 11.57 -7.94
N GLY A 61 -4.52 10.90 -6.86
CA GLY A 61 -3.58 10.16 -6.02
C GLY A 61 -3.46 8.71 -6.49
N CYS A 62 -2.23 8.21 -6.66
CA CYS A 62 -1.96 6.86 -7.14
C CYS A 62 -1.05 6.09 -6.19
N GLY A 63 -1.55 5.03 -5.55
CA GLY A 63 -0.73 3.99 -4.92
C GLY A 63 -0.15 3.07 -5.99
N PHE A 64 1.16 2.88 -6.01
CA PHE A 64 1.87 2.16 -7.06
C PHE A 64 2.80 1.09 -6.47
N PRO A 65 2.89 -0.13 -7.04
CA PRO A 65 3.63 -1.26 -6.48
C PRO A 65 5.14 -1.18 -6.76
N ALA A 66 5.75 -0.08 -6.39
CA ALA A 66 7.20 0.18 -6.50
C ALA A 66 7.64 1.21 -5.47
N THR A 67 8.94 1.27 -5.19
CA THR A 67 9.53 2.41 -4.50
C THR A 67 9.48 3.64 -5.40
N ILE A 68 8.98 4.76 -4.89
CA ILE A 68 8.76 6.00 -5.67
C ILE A 68 9.62 7.12 -5.08
N HIS A 69 10.56 7.64 -5.87
CA HIS A 69 11.37 8.79 -5.51
C HIS A 69 11.09 9.94 -6.47
N ASN A 70 10.51 11.02 -5.95
CA ASN A 70 10.14 12.21 -6.74
C ASN A 70 9.30 11.87 -8.01
N GLY A 71 8.34 10.95 -7.87
CA GLY A 71 7.49 10.50 -8.98
C GLY A 71 8.08 9.41 -9.86
N ILE A 72 9.35 9.04 -9.67
CA ILE A 72 10.07 8.05 -10.49
C ILE A 72 10.07 6.69 -9.78
N ALA A 73 9.69 5.63 -10.48
CA ALA A 73 9.78 4.26 -9.97
C ALA A 73 11.23 3.76 -9.96
N LYS A 74 11.71 3.34 -8.78
CA LYS A 74 13.09 2.84 -8.59
C LYS A 74 13.17 1.33 -8.45
N SER A 75 12.04 0.66 -8.32
CA SER A 75 11.96 -0.80 -8.24
C SER A 75 10.82 -1.33 -9.11
N ALA A 76 10.82 -2.64 -9.38
CA ALA A 76 9.75 -3.35 -10.06
C ALA A 76 9.79 -4.82 -9.63
N ALA A 77 9.42 -5.10 -8.36
CA ALA A 77 9.43 -6.46 -7.82
C ALA A 77 8.27 -7.30 -8.40
N ASN A 78 7.07 -6.75 -8.38
CA ASN A 78 5.82 -7.44 -8.73
C ASN A 78 5.09 -6.81 -9.93
N ILE A 79 5.79 -6.03 -10.75
CA ILE A 79 5.28 -5.40 -11.97
C ILE A 79 6.34 -5.50 -13.09
N ASP A 80 6.00 -5.10 -14.30
CA ASP A 80 6.92 -5.15 -15.45
C ASP A 80 8.21 -4.36 -15.19
N LYS A 81 9.36 -4.92 -15.60
CA LYS A 81 10.68 -4.31 -15.35
C LYS A 81 10.89 -2.98 -16.10
N SER A 82 10.13 -2.71 -17.15
CA SER A 82 10.18 -1.44 -17.88
C SER A 82 9.75 -0.22 -17.04
N TRP A 83 9.19 -0.44 -15.85
CA TRP A 83 8.89 0.63 -14.92
C TRP A 83 10.11 1.25 -14.22
N ILE A 84 11.23 0.51 -14.13
CA ILE A 84 12.44 1.01 -13.48
C ILE A 84 12.93 2.27 -14.22
N GLU A 85 13.17 3.36 -13.47
CA GLU A 85 13.54 4.70 -13.94
C GLU A 85 12.43 5.42 -14.77
N THR A 86 11.20 4.91 -14.80
CA THR A 86 10.07 5.62 -15.40
C THR A 86 9.59 6.72 -14.47
N ASP A 87 9.42 7.94 -14.99
CA ASP A 87 8.69 9.01 -14.30
C ASP A 87 7.19 8.72 -14.38
N VAL A 88 6.70 8.04 -13.35
CA VAL A 88 5.31 7.56 -13.26
C VAL A 88 4.34 8.73 -13.13
N ALA A 89 4.72 9.75 -12.35
CA ALA A 89 3.87 10.90 -12.13
C ALA A 89 3.66 11.71 -13.42
N HIS A 90 4.73 11.93 -14.19
CA HIS A 90 4.67 12.63 -15.46
C HIS A 90 3.90 11.81 -16.51
N LEU A 91 4.21 10.52 -16.67
CA LEU A 91 3.52 9.63 -17.61
C LEU A 91 2.01 9.59 -17.35
N PHE A 92 1.60 9.44 -16.09
CA PHE A 92 0.19 9.42 -15.72
C PHE A 92 -0.47 10.77 -15.95
N GLY A 93 0.25 11.87 -15.64
CA GLY A 93 -0.20 13.22 -15.90
C GLY A 93 -0.48 13.48 -17.38
N ASP A 94 0.45 13.13 -18.26
CA ASP A 94 0.34 13.32 -19.70
C ASP A 94 -0.85 12.52 -20.29
N VAL A 95 -1.01 11.26 -19.87
CA VAL A 95 -2.04 10.38 -20.45
C VAL A 95 -3.43 10.71 -19.92
N THR A 96 -3.57 11.10 -18.66
CA THR A 96 -4.87 11.44 -18.05
C THR A 96 -5.28 12.88 -18.28
N GLY A 97 -4.32 13.78 -18.58
CA GLY A 97 -4.53 15.22 -18.62
C GLY A 97 -4.77 15.84 -17.24
N GLN A 98 -4.46 15.12 -16.16
CA GLN A 98 -4.66 15.56 -14.77
C GLN A 98 -3.33 15.47 -13.99
N PRO A 99 -3.05 16.36 -13.03
CA PRO A 99 -1.89 16.21 -12.16
C PRO A 99 -1.96 14.88 -11.38
N CYS A 100 -0.93 14.04 -11.49
CA CYS A 100 -0.86 12.76 -10.77
C CYS A 100 0.20 12.78 -9.68
N HIS A 101 -0.19 12.40 -8.47
CA HIS A 101 0.69 12.25 -7.32
C HIS A 101 0.82 10.77 -7.00
N VAL A 102 2.05 10.26 -7.06
CA VAL A 102 2.32 8.82 -6.95
C VAL A 102 3.15 8.54 -5.71
N LEU A 103 2.76 7.49 -4.98
CA LEU A 103 3.52 6.96 -3.85
C LEU A 103 3.47 5.43 -3.86
N ASN A 104 4.30 4.79 -3.03
CA ASN A 104 4.25 3.34 -2.86
C ASN A 104 2.87 2.89 -2.33
N ASP A 105 2.39 1.72 -2.75
CA ASP A 105 1.06 1.18 -2.39
C ASP A 105 0.91 0.85 -0.89
N ALA A 106 1.98 0.34 -0.26
CA ALA A 106 1.98 0.09 1.18
C ALA A 106 2.05 1.40 1.97
N ASP A 107 2.82 2.40 1.50
CA ASP A 107 2.84 3.74 2.08
C ASP A 107 1.45 4.38 2.01
N ALA A 108 0.75 4.26 0.87
CA ALA A 108 -0.63 4.70 0.75
C ALA A 108 -1.55 4.04 1.78
N ALA A 109 -1.48 2.72 1.89
CA ALA A 109 -2.28 2.00 2.89
C ALA A 109 -1.94 2.45 4.33
N GLY A 110 -0.67 2.72 4.60
CA GLY A 110 -0.19 3.23 5.88
C GLY A 110 -0.76 4.60 6.21
N LEU A 111 -0.74 5.54 5.28
CA LEU A 111 -1.31 6.88 5.47
C LEU A 111 -2.80 6.81 5.85
N ALA A 112 -3.58 5.94 5.18
CA ALA A 112 -4.98 5.74 5.51
C ALA A 112 -5.17 5.22 6.95
N GLU A 113 -4.38 4.24 7.37
CA GLU A 113 -4.46 3.67 8.72
C GLU A 113 -4.00 4.65 9.80
N MET A 114 -2.99 5.46 9.53
CA MET A 114 -2.54 6.51 10.46
C MET A 114 -3.54 7.65 10.60
N ARG A 115 -4.28 7.97 9.53
CA ARG A 115 -5.23 9.09 9.54
C ARG A 115 -6.61 8.69 10.04
N TYR A 116 -7.12 7.51 9.63
CA TYR A 116 -8.52 7.10 9.82
C TYR A 116 -8.68 5.73 10.48
N GLY A 117 -7.59 4.99 10.67
CA GLY A 117 -7.62 3.62 11.19
C GLY A 117 -6.97 3.45 12.56
N ASN A 118 -6.43 2.26 12.79
CA ASN A 118 -5.88 1.83 14.07
C ASN A 118 -4.55 2.48 14.44
N GLY A 119 -3.90 3.20 13.52
CA GLY A 119 -2.73 4.04 13.76
C GLY A 119 -3.04 5.46 14.21
N ARG A 120 -4.32 5.88 14.15
CA ARG A 120 -4.73 7.24 14.50
C ARG A 120 -4.35 7.59 15.94
N ASP A 121 -3.78 8.80 16.11
CA ASP A 121 -3.34 9.36 17.39
C ASP A 121 -2.27 8.52 18.13
N ARG A 122 -1.66 7.53 17.44
CA ARG A 122 -0.56 6.74 17.99
C ARG A 122 0.77 7.46 17.82
N GLN A 123 1.60 7.38 18.85
CA GLN A 123 2.97 7.89 18.86
C GLN A 123 3.96 6.72 18.84
N GLY A 124 5.25 7.05 18.65
CA GLY A 124 6.31 6.07 18.57
C GLY A 124 6.48 5.47 17.19
N VAL A 125 7.00 4.25 17.11
CA VAL A 125 7.27 3.53 15.87
C VAL A 125 6.09 2.60 15.55
N ILE A 126 5.43 2.83 14.43
CA ILE A 126 4.32 2.01 13.95
C ILE A 126 4.71 1.39 12.62
N ILE A 127 4.54 0.09 12.50
CA ILE A 127 4.84 -0.63 11.27
C ILE A 127 3.54 -1.23 10.73
N LEU A 128 3.07 -0.71 9.60
CA LEU A 128 2.03 -1.37 8.81
C LEU A 128 2.68 -2.40 7.90
N ILE A 129 2.05 -3.58 7.81
CA ILE A 129 2.52 -4.70 7.00
C ILE A 129 1.35 -5.18 6.16
N THR A 130 1.41 -5.02 4.85
CA THR A 130 0.42 -5.57 3.92
C THR A 130 0.85 -6.96 3.47
N VAL A 131 -0.01 -7.95 3.65
CA VAL A 131 0.29 -9.35 3.28
C VAL A 131 -0.69 -9.84 2.22
N GLY A 132 -0.14 -10.13 1.05
CA GLY A 132 -0.87 -10.60 -0.12
C GLY A 132 0.00 -11.49 -1.00
N THR A 133 0.19 -11.14 -2.28
CA THR A 133 1.14 -11.81 -3.19
C THR A 133 2.57 -11.68 -2.66
N GLY A 134 2.94 -10.49 -2.21
CA GLY A 134 4.17 -10.19 -1.50
C GLY A 134 3.90 -9.68 -0.10
N ILE A 135 4.90 -8.98 0.47
CA ILE A 135 4.83 -8.27 1.74
C ILE A 135 5.27 -6.83 1.51
N GLY A 136 4.32 -5.90 1.57
CA GLY A 136 4.63 -4.46 1.60
C GLY A 136 4.70 -3.94 3.03
N THR A 137 5.43 -2.85 3.25
CA THR A 137 5.56 -2.24 4.58
C THR A 137 5.54 -0.73 4.49
N ALA A 138 4.93 -0.09 5.50
CA ALA A 138 5.05 1.34 5.73
C ALA A 138 5.44 1.57 7.20
N VAL A 139 6.46 2.37 7.43
CA VAL A 139 6.96 2.68 8.77
C VAL A 139 6.65 4.13 9.11
N PHE A 140 6.15 4.35 10.31
CA PHE A 140 5.86 5.69 10.84
C PHE A 140 6.63 5.92 12.12
N VAL A 141 7.11 7.15 12.30
CA VAL A 141 7.71 7.62 13.54
C VAL A 141 6.97 8.87 13.98
N ASN A 142 6.26 8.79 15.12
CA ASN A 142 5.45 9.88 15.64
C ASN A 142 4.47 10.44 14.60
N GLY A 143 3.81 9.56 13.86
CA GLY A 143 2.84 9.91 12.81
C GLY A 143 3.44 10.31 11.47
N GLN A 144 4.75 10.45 11.35
CA GLN A 144 5.44 10.80 10.11
C GLN A 144 5.87 9.54 9.35
N LEU A 145 5.53 9.46 8.07
CA LEU A 145 5.92 8.36 7.19
C LEU A 145 7.43 8.38 6.92
N LEU A 146 8.10 7.24 7.12
CA LEU A 146 9.40 6.93 6.53
C LEU A 146 9.13 6.25 5.17
N PRO A 147 9.22 6.96 4.05
CA PRO A 147 8.71 6.47 2.78
C PRO A 147 9.56 5.34 2.20
N ASN A 148 8.93 4.50 1.38
CA ASN A 148 9.58 3.46 0.59
C ASN A 148 10.32 2.40 1.42
N THR A 149 9.77 2.00 2.55
CA THR A 149 10.36 0.90 3.32
C THR A 149 10.00 -0.45 2.70
N GLU A 150 11.01 -1.25 2.37
CA GLU A 150 10.87 -2.56 1.72
C GLU A 150 11.28 -3.70 2.65
N LEU A 151 10.71 -3.71 3.87
CA LEU A 151 11.09 -4.70 4.90
C LEU A 151 10.63 -6.13 4.56
N GLY A 152 9.70 -6.29 3.60
CA GLY A 152 9.38 -7.59 3.00
C GLY A 152 10.56 -8.26 2.30
N HIS A 153 11.57 -7.47 1.89
CA HIS A 153 12.79 -7.94 1.25
C HIS A 153 13.94 -8.26 2.20
N LEU A 154 13.78 -8.10 3.52
CA LEU A 154 14.82 -8.50 4.46
C LEU A 154 15.07 -10.01 4.40
N MET A 155 16.32 -10.41 4.70
CA MET A 155 16.68 -11.84 4.75
C MET A 155 16.18 -12.48 6.04
N LEU A 156 15.41 -13.56 5.90
CA LEU A 156 14.82 -14.34 6.98
C LEU A 156 14.93 -15.83 6.64
N GLU A 157 15.50 -16.65 7.55
CA GLU A 157 15.63 -18.10 7.35
C GLU A 157 16.34 -18.48 6.03
N GLY A 158 17.31 -17.69 5.60
CA GLY A 158 18.11 -17.94 4.39
C GLY A 158 17.45 -17.51 3.08
N MET A 159 16.29 -16.85 3.12
CA MET A 159 15.59 -16.32 1.95
C MET A 159 14.97 -14.96 2.23
N VAL A 160 14.45 -14.29 1.20
CA VAL A 160 13.70 -13.04 1.33
C VAL A 160 12.39 -13.32 2.10
N ALA A 161 12.04 -12.45 3.05
CA ALA A 161 10.92 -12.66 3.97
C ALA A 161 9.57 -12.88 3.24
N GLU A 162 9.30 -12.14 2.15
CA GLU A 162 8.07 -12.37 1.38
C GLU A 162 8.02 -13.77 0.72
N HIS A 163 9.18 -14.34 0.38
CA HIS A 163 9.28 -15.72 -0.12
C HIS A 163 9.15 -16.77 0.99
N TYR A 164 9.21 -16.37 2.25
CA TYR A 164 9.06 -17.22 3.42
C TYR A 164 7.65 -17.20 4.01
N CYS A 165 7.00 -16.02 4.09
CA CYS A 165 5.75 -15.85 4.83
C CYS A 165 4.70 -14.92 4.18
N SER A 166 4.72 -14.68 2.86
CA SER A 166 3.56 -14.05 2.19
C SER A 166 2.33 -15.00 2.13
N ASP A 167 1.13 -14.47 1.85
CA ASP A 167 -0.06 -15.31 1.66
C ASP A 167 0.03 -16.17 0.37
N ALA A 168 0.73 -15.66 -0.64
CA ALA A 168 1.03 -16.47 -1.83
C ALA A 168 1.84 -17.72 -1.48
N VAL A 169 2.82 -17.61 -0.59
CA VAL A 169 3.58 -18.77 -0.07
C VAL A 169 2.67 -19.71 0.72
N ARG A 170 1.82 -19.15 1.61
CA ARG A 170 0.86 -19.95 2.35
C ARG A 170 -0.01 -20.82 1.44
N LYS A 171 -0.54 -20.24 0.36
CA LYS A 171 -1.37 -20.93 -0.61
C LYS A 171 -0.57 -21.95 -1.43
N ARG A 172 0.60 -21.58 -1.93
CA ARG A 172 1.46 -22.44 -2.73
C ARG A 172 1.92 -23.69 -1.98
N GLU A 173 2.20 -23.56 -0.68
CA GLU A 173 2.69 -24.64 0.17
C GLU A 173 1.59 -25.29 1.00
N ASP A 174 0.34 -24.94 0.75
CA ASP A 174 -0.85 -25.43 1.48
C ASP A 174 -0.69 -25.39 3.01
N LEU A 175 -0.15 -24.26 3.50
CA LEU A 175 0.05 -24.06 4.93
C LEU A 175 -1.28 -23.74 5.61
N SER A 176 -1.59 -24.47 6.69
CA SER A 176 -2.63 -24.03 7.62
C SER A 176 -2.29 -22.66 8.20
N TRP A 177 -3.30 -21.87 8.62
CA TRP A 177 -3.08 -20.57 9.23
C TRP A 177 -2.17 -20.63 10.46
N GLY A 178 -2.27 -21.68 11.27
CA GLY A 178 -1.38 -21.87 12.43
C GLY A 178 0.09 -22.12 12.05
N ARG A 179 0.34 -22.89 10.97
CA ARG A 179 1.72 -23.08 10.46
C ARG A 179 2.27 -21.81 9.85
N TRP A 180 1.44 -21.12 9.08
CA TRP A 180 1.81 -19.84 8.50
C TRP A 180 2.04 -18.78 9.59
N GLY A 181 1.17 -18.68 10.60
CA GLY A 181 1.33 -17.77 11.72
C GLY A 181 2.66 -17.91 12.45
N LYS A 182 3.17 -19.14 12.62
CA LYS A 182 4.51 -19.37 13.19
C LYS A 182 5.63 -18.80 12.30
N ARG A 183 5.51 -18.87 10.96
CA ARG A 183 6.45 -18.23 10.05
C ARG A 183 6.35 -16.70 10.12
N PHE A 184 5.13 -16.18 10.14
CA PHE A 184 4.88 -14.77 10.23
C PHE A 184 5.36 -14.19 11.58
N ASN A 185 5.22 -14.95 12.69
CA ASN A 185 5.79 -14.57 13.98
C ASN A 185 7.31 -14.37 13.92
N LYS A 186 8.04 -15.23 13.23
CA LYS A 186 9.49 -15.04 13.04
C LYS A 186 9.82 -13.73 12.31
N TYR A 187 9.01 -13.38 11.32
CA TYR A 187 9.16 -12.12 10.61
C TYR A 187 8.89 -10.91 11.54
N LEU A 188 7.79 -10.94 12.28
CA LEU A 188 7.47 -9.89 13.25
C LEU A 188 8.54 -9.77 14.35
N ALA A 189 9.01 -10.87 14.89
CA ALA A 189 10.09 -10.89 15.89
C ALA A 189 11.39 -10.28 15.33
N ARG A 190 11.69 -10.51 14.03
CA ARG A 190 12.84 -9.87 13.39
C ARG A 190 12.67 -8.36 13.25
N LEU A 191 11.47 -7.90 12.88
CA LEU A 191 11.16 -6.47 12.83
C LEU A 191 11.19 -5.84 14.23
N GLU A 192 10.64 -6.53 15.22
CA GLU A 192 10.67 -6.06 16.61
C GLU A 192 12.10 -5.90 17.14
N PHE A 193 12.97 -6.86 16.82
CA PHE A 193 14.38 -6.76 17.21
C PHE A 193 15.10 -5.57 16.55
N LEU A 194 14.76 -5.23 15.31
CA LEU A 194 15.43 -4.17 14.55
C LEU A 194 14.87 -2.77 14.85
N PHE A 195 13.58 -2.64 15.07
CA PHE A 195 12.89 -1.34 15.13
C PHE A 195 12.27 -1.03 16.48
N SER A 196 12.11 -2.03 17.37
CA SER A 196 11.39 -1.89 18.65
C SER A 196 10.05 -1.14 18.51
N PRO A 197 9.14 -1.57 17.62
CA PRO A 197 7.91 -0.84 17.35
C PRO A 197 6.99 -0.84 18.56
N ASP A 198 6.09 0.15 18.58
CA ASP A 198 5.02 0.28 19.57
C ASP A 198 3.74 -0.41 19.08
N LEU A 199 3.59 -0.60 17.77
CA LEU A 199 2.42 -1.22 17.16
C LEU A 199 2.75 -1.84 15.80
N PHE A 200 2.23 -3.03 15.55
CA PHE A 200 2.10 -3.62 14.21
C PHE A 200 0.65 -3.52 13.72
N ILE A 201 0.43 -3.06 12.49
CA ILE A 201 -0.88 -3.06 11.83
C ILE A 201 -0.81 -4.02 10.64
N LEU A 202 -1.65 -5.04 10.64
CA LEU A 202 -1.73 -6.03 9.55
C LEU A 202 -2.76 -5.59 8.53
N GLY A 203 -2.31 -5.32 7.32
CA GLY A 203 -3.12 -5.03 6.14
C GLY A 203 -3.14 -6.18 5.13
N GLY A 204 -3.76 -5.92 3.99
CA GLY A 204 -3.91 -6.90 2.92
C GLY A 204 -4.93 -8.00 3.23
N GLY A 205 -4.98 -9.01 2.36
CA GLY A 205 -5.97 -10.09 2.47
C GLY A 205 -5.88 -10.93 3.75
N SER A 206 -4.70 -11.02 4.34
CA SER A 206 -4.46 -11.80 5.56
C SER A 206 -5.02 -11.13 6.82
N ALA A 207 -5.26 -9.82 6.81
CA ALA A 207 -5.81 -9.08 7.96
C ALA A 207 -7.20 -9.61 8.37
N ALA A 208 -8.05 -9.94 7.42
CA ALA A 208 -9.38 -10.52 7.66
C ALA A 208 -9.36 -11.96 8.26
N LYS A 209 -8.17 -12.52 8.47
CA LYS A 209 -7.97 -13.87 9.01
C LYS A 209 -7.08 -13.87 10.25
N LEU A 210 -6.86 -12.69 10.85
CA LEU A 210 -5.99 -12.54 12.02
C LEU A 210 -6.40 -13.47 13.17
N ASP A 211 -7.69 -13.66 13.38
CA ASP A 211 -8.26 -14.57 14.37
C ASP A 211 -7.74 -16.03 14.27
N LYS A 212 -7.32 -16.45 13.07
CA LYS A 212 -6.87 -17.82 12.81
C LYS A 212 -5.41 -18.10 13.17
N PHE A 213 -4.65 -17.07 13.50
CA PHE A 213 -3.22 -17.20 13.78
C PHE A 213 -2.69 -16.25 14.84
N ILE A 214 -3.50 -15.37 15.39
CA ILE A 214 -3.06 -14.40 16.42
C ILE A 214 -2.46 -15.10 17.65
N ASP A 215 -2.92 -16.31 17.98
CA ASP A 215 -2.40 -17.15 19.06
C ASP A 215 -0.98 -17.68 18.80
N LYS A 216 -0.41 -17.46 17.61
CA LYS A 216 0.97 -17.81 17.24
C LYS A 216 1.91 -16.60 17.25
N ILE A 217 1.38 -15.42 17.54
CA ILE A 217 2.17 -14.17 17.59
C ILE A 217 2.61 -13.93 19.03
N GLU A 218 3.91 -13.77 19.21
CA GLU A 218 4.56 -13.68 20.54
C GLU A 218 5.39 -12.39 20.66
N THR A 219 5.09 -11.37 19.84
CA THR A 219 5.78 -10.07 19.91
C THR A 219 5.33 -9.27 21.12
N ARG A 220 6.23 -8.44 21.66
CA ARG A 220 5.92 -7.46 22.70
C ARG A 220 4.96 -6.38 22.16
N ALA A 221 5.26 -5.86 20.96
CA ALA A 221 4.38 -4.92 20.29
C ALA A 221 3.08 -5.63 19.87
N PRO A 222 1.91 -5.05 20.16
CA PRO A 222 0.64 -5.63 19.75
C PRO A 222 0.52 -5.67 18.22
N LEU A 223 -0.15 -6.71 17.71
CA LEU A 223 -0.54 -6.82 16.30
C LEU A 223 -2.05 -6.64 16.19
N VAL A 224 -2.50 -5.66 15.40
CA VAL A 224 -3.92 -5.41 15.14
C VAL A 224 -4.22 -5.51 13.62
N ALA A 225 -5.44 -5.86 13.26
CA ALA A 225 -5.87 -5.79 11.86
C ALA A 225 -6.07 -4.33 11.43
N ALA A 226 -5.77 -4.01 10.16
CA ALA A 226 -6.09 -2.73 9.57
C ALA A 226 -7.60 -2.48 9.54
N ALA A 227 -8.03 -1.26 9.84
CA ALA A 227 -9.44 -0.88 9.84
C ALA A 227 -9.99 -0.70 8.42
N ASN A 228 -9.19 -0.12 7.51
CA ASN A 228 -9.62 0.24 6.14
C ASN A 228 -9.47 -0.90 5.12
N LEU A 229 -8.88 -2.03 5.52
CA LEU A 229 -8.75 -3.27 4.73
C LEU A 229 -8.39 -3.02 3.24
N ASN A 230 -9.31 -3.42 2.32
CA ASN A 230 -9.12 -3.34 0.87
C ASN A 230 -9.32 -1.93 0.27
N GLN A 231 -9.58 -0.93 1.09
CA GLN A 231 -9.81 0.47 0.67
C GLN A 231 -8.62 1.36 1.03
N ALA A 232 -7.73 0.90 1.91
CA ALA A 232 -6.62 1.68 2.46
C ALA A 232 -5.74 2.32 1.38
N GLY A 233 -5.37 1.56 0.32
CA GLY A 233 -4.56 2.08 -0.78
C GLY A 233 -5.22 3.25 -1.52
N ILE A 234 -6.54 3.15 -1.79
CA ILE A 234 -7.33 4.23 -2.44
C ILE A 234 -7.39 5.45 -1.54
N ILE A 235 -7.75 5.26 -0.26
CA ILE A 235 -7.92 6.34 0.72
C ILE A 235 -6.60 7.08 0.94
N GLY A 236 -5.51 6.34 1.15
CA GLY A 236 -4.20 6.94 1.39
C GLY A 236 -3.61 7.64 0.18
N ALA A 237 -3.83 7.11 -1.04
CA ALA A 237 -3.45 7.77 -2.27
C ALA A 237 -4.18 9.11 -2.44
N ALA A 238 -5.49 9.14 -2.19
CA ALA A 238 -6.29 10.37 -2.21
C ALA A 238 -5.80 11.39 -1.17
N LEU A 239 -5.51 10.93 0.06
CA LEU A 239 -4.98 11.78 1.13
C LEU A 239 -3.65 12.41 0.73
N HIS A 240 -2.70 11.62 0.22
CA HIS A 240 -1.40 12.10 -0.25
C HIS A 240 -1.53 13.17 -1.33
N ALA A 241 -2.40 12.96 -2.33
CA ALA A 241 -2.64 13.97 -3.37
C ALA A 241 -3.24 15.25 -2.81
N THR A 242 -4.12 15.15 -1.80
CA THR A 242 -4.69 16.32 -1.13
C THR A 242 -3.63 17.14 -0.42
N GLU A 243 -2.75 16.49 0.33
CA GLU A 243 -1.68 17.16 1.09
C GLU A 243 -0.67 17.86 0.17
N LEU A 244 -0.25 17.19 -0.92
CA LEU A 244 0.66 17.81 -1.90
C LEU A 244 0.02 18.96 -2.66
N THR A 245 -1.27 18.88 -2.97
CA THR A 245 -1.99 19.97 -3.64
C THR A 245 -2.09 21.20 -2.73
N ALA A 246 -2.42 21.00 -1.45
CA ALA A 246 -2.49 22.07 -0.48
C ALA A 246 -1.12 22.74 -0.24
N ALA A 247 -0.04 21.96 -0.14
CA ALA A 247 1.31 22.47 0.03
C ALA A 247 1.76 23.37 -1.14
N ARG A 248 1.39 23.01 -2.39
CA ARG A 248 1.71 23.82 -3.59
C ARG A 248 0.91 25.12 -3.68
N GLN A 249 -0.28 25.18 -3.08
CA GLN A 249 -1.09 26.39 -3.06
C GLN A 249 -0.62 27.40 -1.99
N SER A 250 0.17 26.93 -1.03
CA SER A 250 0.68 27.72 0.09
C SER A 250 2.11 28.21 -0.12
N ALA A 251 2.80 27.77 -1.20
CA ALA A 251 4.17 28.14 -1.59
C ALA A 251 4.17 29.22 -2.69
#